data_e1db7c39a98e779e8027537c7bcf184e
#
_entry.id   e1db7c39a98e779e8027537c7bcf184e
#
_cell.length_a   1.000
_cell.length_b   1.000
_cell.length_c   1.000
_cell.angle_alpha   90.00
_cell.angle_beta   90.00
_cell.angle_gamma   90.00
#
_symmetry.space_group_name_H-M   'P 1'
#
loop_
_entity.id
_entity.type
_entity.pdbx_description
1 polymer ?
#
loop_
_entity_poly.entity_id
_entity_poly.type
_entity_poly.pdbx_seq_one_letter_code
_entity_poly.pdbx_strand_id
1 'polypeptide(L)'
;MSERINTPFTNEHFADWCLKMAEKKSPYWYGSCVYKASNSLLSRKSNQYPSHYGSSRTSRYKKDIANKQVVADCVGGCKGYAWTNGGQGVLESIGTDKTYSSKYGSNGCPDKSASGMFSYCKSKGMDWGTIDTLPEIVGLALFTDGHIGYYVGGGYAVEWRGFNYGCVKTVVKERTWKHWAKLPFIDYGDTASVQPAETVTYTLGSRLLKNGSVGGDVKTLQELLNQLGAALAVDGDFGSKTEAAVKAFQKKAGLKQDGKYGDQSHAALMAAVADNDVGQQTQPEPEPEPGKPPVTRVKIVCNSGTVNIRVGNGTDYGRITAVADGTVFEHVATAVNGWHAVKVGSQVGWVSGKYSNIIT
;
A
#
# COMPACT_ATOMS: atom_id res chain seq x y z
N MET A 1 2.44 22.03 20.45
CA MET A 1 1.33 21.05 20.25
C MET A 1 -0.07 21.69 20.39
N SER A 2 -0.31 22.57 21.36
CA SER A 2 -1.66 23.16 21.56
C SER A 2 -2.16 24.06 20.42
N GLU A 3 -1.28 24.78 19.73
CA GLU A 3 -1.66 25.71 18.65
C GLU A 3 -2.14 24.99 17.39
N ARG A 4 -1.46 23.94 16.97
CA ARG A 4 -1.84 23.16 15.77
C ARG A 4 -3.15 22.41 15.94
N ILE A 5 -3.48 21.90 17.12
CA ILE A 5 -4.75 21.22 17.38
C ILE A 5 -5.96 22.15 17.28
N ASN A 6 -5.76 23.47 17.46
CA ASN A 6 -6.80 24.47 17.35
C ASN A 6 -6.84 25.15 15.95
N THR A 7 -5.88 24.84 15.08
CA THR A 7 -5.80 25.42 13.74
C THR A 7 -6.47 24.49 12.72
N PRO A 8 -7.57 24.91 12.04
CA PRO A 8 -8.23 24.10 11.05
C PRO A 8 -7.28 23.64 9.94
N PHE A 9 -7.54 22.44 9.42
CA PHE A 9 -6.77 21.75 8.37
C PHE A 9 -5.39 21.25 8.77
N THR A 10 -4.91 21.47 10.00
CA THR A 10 -3.74 20.72 10.47
C THR A 10 -4.10 19.26 10.73
N ASN A 11 -3.12 18.38 10.64
CA ASN A 11 -3.30 16.96 10.88
C ASN A 11 -3.73 16.66 12.33
N GLU A 12 -3.27 17.44 13.31
CA GLU A 12 -3.66 17.35 14.71
C GLU A 12 -5.12 17.76 14.91
N HIS A 13 -5.54 18.87 14.30
CA HIS A 13 -6.95 19.32 14.35
C HIS A 13 -7.88 18.28 13.69
N PHE A 14 -7.48 17.75 12.53
CA PHE A 14 -8.27 16.72 11.85
C PHE A 14 -8.41 15.45 12.69
N ALA A 15 -7.32 14.97 13.29
CA ALA A 15 -7.34 13.78 14.15
C ALA A 15 -8.21 13.99 15.41
N ASP A 16 -8.08 15.14 16.07
CA ASP A 16 -8.92 15.51 17.21
C ASP A 16 -10.40 15.60 16.83
N TRP A 17 -10.70 16.22 15.69
CA TRP A 17 -12.08 16.27 15.17
C TRP A 17 -12.63 14.86 14.90
N CYS A 18 -11.84 13.95 14.30
CA CYS A 18 -12.24 12.55 14.12
C CYS A 18 -12.55 11.85 15.45
N LEU A 19 -11.71 12.04 16.47
CA LEU A 19 -11.94 11.50 17.82
C LEU A 19 -13.25 11.99 18.41
N LYS A 20 -13.52 13.29 18.32
CA LYS A 20 -14.78 13.90 18.79
C LYS A 20 -16.00 13.37 18.04
N MET A 21 -15.89 13.13 16.73
CA MET A 21 -16.96 12.50 15.94
C MET A 21 -17.23 11.05 16.39
N ALA A 22 -16.19 10.30 16.77
CA ALA A 22 -16.33 8.96 17.33
C ALA A 22 -16.97 8.98 18.74
N GLU A 23 -16.58 9.92 19.62
CA GLU A 23 -17.21 10.14 20.93
C GLU A 23 -18.70 10.47 20.81
N LYS A 24 -19.07 11.28 19.82
CA LYS A 24 -20.47 11.61 19.48
C LYS A 24 -21.20 10.46 18.81
N LYS A 25 -20.51 9.37 18.47
CA LYS A 25 -21.07 8.19 17.80
C LYS A 25 -21.85 8.53 16.52
N SER A 26 -21.25 9.40 15.67
CA SER A 26 -21.86 9.82 14.40
C SER A 26 -22.30 8.59 13.58
N PRO A 27 -23.58 8.46 13.21
CA PRO A 27 -24.06 7.28 12.52
C PRO A 27 -23.52 7.15 11.10
N TYR A 28 -23.42 5.90 10.61
CA TYR A 28 -23.05 5.62 9.23
C TYR A 28 -24.27 5.68 8.30
N TRP A 29 -24.23 6.61 7.33
CA TRP A 29 -25.19 6.67 6.23
C TRP A 29 -24.42 6.64 4.90
N TYR A 30 -24.60 5.60 4.11
CA TYR A 30 -23.87 5.41 2.84
C TYR A 30 -24.07 6.61 1.89
N GLY A 31 -23.00 7.08 1.27
CA GLY A 31 -23.00 8.23 0.37
C GLY A 31 -23.20 9.59 1.07
N SER A 32 -23.04 9.67 2.38
CA SER A 32 -23.17 10.93 3.15
C SER A 32 -21.80 11.48 3.55
N CYS A 33 -21.67 12.81 3.55
CA CYS A 33 -20.41 13.51 3.81
C CYS A 33 -20.61 14.54 4.93
N VAL A 34 -20.80 14.06 6.16
CA VAL A 34 -21.04 14.93 7.32
C VAL A 34 -22.27 15.81 7.06
N TYR A 35 -23.42 15.19 6.85
CA TYR A 35 -24.68 15.90 6.65
C TYR A 35 -25.57 15.77 7.88
N LYS A 36 -26.37 16.81 8.14
CA LYS A 36 -27.45 16.74 9.14
C LYS A 36 -28.49 15.73 8.69
N ALA A 37 -28.79 14.75 9.54
CA ALA A 37 -29.82 13.74 9.26
C ALA A 37 -31.18 14.42 9.12
N SER A 38 -31.89 14.13 8.02
CA SER A 38 -33.22 14.68 7.73
C SER A 38 -34.03 13.74 6.84
N ASN A 39 -35.34 13.91 6.81
CA ASN A 39 -36.20 13.11 5.90
C ASN A 39 -35.86 13.37 4.42
N SER A 40 -35.51 14.58 4.04
CA SER A 40 -35.10 14.93 2.68
C SER A 40 -33.77 14.22 2.31
N LEU A 41 -32.79 14.19 3.23
CA LEU A 41 -31.54 13.44 3.03
C LEU A 41 -31.83 11.95 2.91
N LEU A 42 -32.67 11.37 3.78
CA LEU A 42 -33.03 9.95 3.75
C LEU A 42 -33.68 9.58 2.41
N SER A 43 -34.67 10.34 1.96
CA SER A 43 -35.34 10.11 0.67
C SER A 43 -34.35 10.17 -0.49
N ARG A 44 -33.50 11.21 -0.54
CA ARG A 44 -32.48 11.35 -1.59
C ARG A 44 -31.52 10.18 -1.63
N LYS A 45 -31.01 9.75 -0.44
CA LYS A 45 -30.04 8.67 -0.35
C LYS A 45 -30.66 7.30 -0.61
N SER A 46 -31.92 7.07 -0.21
CA SER A 46 -32.67 5.85 -0.54
C SER A 46 -32.87 5.71 -2.04
N ASN A 47 -33.17 6.80 -2.74
CA ASN A 47 -33.31 6.79 -4.20
C ASN A 47 -31.97 6.56 -4.92
N GLN A 48 -30.89 7.17 -4.39
CA GLN A 48 -29.56 7.07 -4.98
C GLN A 48 -28.90 5.70 -4.75
N TYR A 49 -29.15 5.08 -3.60
CA TYR A 49 -28.50 3.84 -3.15
C TYR A 49 -29.50 2.85 -2.51
N PRO A 50 -30.50 2.36 -3.25
CA PRO A 50 -31.60 1.58 -2.67
C PRO A 50 -31.15 0.31 -1.95
N SER A 51 -30.07 -0.33 -2.38
CA SER A 51 -29.50 -1.50 -1.72
C SER A 51 -28.94 -1.24 -0.32
N HIS A 52 -28.54 0.00 -0.03
CA HIS A 52 -28.02 0.40 1.27
C HIS A 52 -29.09 0.91 2.23
N TYR A 53 -30.26 1.29 1.71
CA TYR A 53 -31.33 1.93 2.47
C TYR A 53 -32.62 1.08 2.55
N GLY A 54 -32.46 -0.24 2.65
CA GLY A 54 -33.58 -1.18 2.74
C GLY A 54 -34.49 -0.93 3.95
N SER A 55 -35.74 -1.45 3.87
CA SER A 55 -36.79 -1.23 4.86
C SER A 55 -36.41 -1.63 6.28
N SER A 56 -35.61 -2.69 6.44
CA SER A 56 -35.09 -3.16 7.74
C SER A 56 -34.23 -2.12 8.50
N ARG A 57 -33.71 -1.12 7.80
CA ARG A 57 -32.87 -0.06 8.38
C ARG A 57 -33.62 1.25 8.68
N THR A 58 -34.86 1.38 8.19
CA THR A 58 -35.64 2.62 8.25
C THR A 58 -35.85 3.14 9.67
N SER A 59 -36.15 2.27 10.63
CA SER A 59 -36.36 2.68 12.04
C SER A 59 -35.14 3.37 12.62
N ARG A 60 -33.94 2.88 12.30
CA ARG A 60 -32.70 3.49 12.77
C ARG A 60 -32.41 4.84 12.12
N TYR A 61 -32.64 4.97 10.82
CA TYR A 61 -32.54 6.26 10.13
C TYR A 61 -33.48 7.30 10.70
N LYS A 62 -34.75 6.93 11.00
CA LYS A 62 -35.71 7.81 11.66
C LYS A 62 -35.27 8.22 13.07
N LYS A 63 -34.64 7.31 13.84
CA LYS A 63 -34.07 7.62 15.15
C LYS A 63 -32.91 8.63 15.03
N ASP A 64 -32.03 8.46 14.04
CA ASP A 64 -30.93 9.39 13.79
C ASP A 64 -31.43 10.79 13.45
N ILE A 65 -32.53 10.90 12.67
CA ILE A 65 -33.19 12.16 12.35
C ILE A 65 -33.79 12.79 13.62
N ALA A 66 -34.57 12.02 14.40
CA ALA A 66 -35.18 12.50 15.64
C ALA A 66 -34.11 12.97 16.65
N ASN A 67 -32.98 12.30 16.71
CA ASN A 67 -31.84 12.67 17.56
C ASN A 67 -30.95 13.75 16.93
N LYS A 68 -31.35 14.37 15.82
CA LYS A 68 -30.63 15.48 15.17
C LYS A 68 -29.15 15.14 14.90
N GLN A 69 -28.89 13.90 14.49
CA GLN A 69 -27.54 13.42 14.25
C GLN A 69 -26.90 14.04 13.01
N VAL A 70 -25.57 14.00 12.98
CA VAL A 70 -24.75 14.26 11.79
C VAL A 70 -24.20 12.92 11.30
N VAL A 71 -24.34 12.65 10.01
CA VAL A 71 -24.11 11.33 9.42
C VAL A 71 -23.08 11.38 8.28
N ALA A 72 -22.25 10.33 8.19
CA ALA A 72 -21.27 10.19 7.11
C ALA A 72 -21.09 8.72 6.74
N ASP A 73 -20.49 8.47 5.57
CA ASP A 73 -19.84 7.19 5.27
C ASP A 73 -18.33 7.25 5.54
N CYS A 74 -17.61 6.18 5.20
CA CYS A 74 -16.18 6.09 5.51
C CYS A 74 -15.37 7.23 4.88
N VAL A 75 -15.53 7.52 3.58
CA VAL A 75 -14.83 8.60 2.90
C VAL A 75 -15.51 9.96 3.13
N GLY A 76 -16.78 9.94 3.49
CA GLY A 76 -17.56 11.13 3.88
C GLY A 76 -17.01 11.84 5.11
N GLY A 77 -16.26 11.15 5.96
CA GLY A 77 -15.56 11.75 7.09
C GLY A 77 -14.60 12.86 6.65
N CYS A 78 -13.57 12.53 5.86
CA CYS A 78 -12.61 13.54 5.40
C CYS A 78 -13.19 14.54 4.40
N LYS A 79 -14.09 14.11 3.50
CA LYS A 79 -14.80 15.03 2.60
C LYS A 79 -15.64 16.04 3.39
N GLY A 80 -16.43 15.55 4.32
CA GLY A 80 -17.26 16.42 5.15
C GLY A 80 -16.44 17.38 6.00
N TYR A 81 -15.36 16.93 6.60
CA TYR A 81 -14.43 17.81 7.30
C TYR A 81 -13.97 18.97 6.41
N ALA A 82 -13.45 18.66 5.23
CA ALA A 82 -12.98 19.69 4.30
C ALA A 82 -14.12 20.59 3.80
N TRP A 83 -15.27 20.03 3.44
CA TRP A 83 -16.41 20.77 2.88
C TRP A 83 -17.15 21.63 3.91
N THR A 84 -16.92 21.41 5.19
CA THR A 84 -17.42 22.22 6.30
C THR A 84 -16.36 23.14 6.91
N ASN A 85 -15.35 23.49 6.11
CA ASN A 85 -14.26 24.38 6.50
C ASN A 85 -13.53 23.92 7.77
N GLY A 86 -13.01 22.69 7.74
CA GLY A 86 -12.32 22.09 8.89
C GLY A 86 -13.28 21.57 9.97
N GLY A 87 -14.49 21.17 9.60
CA GLY A 87 -15.48 20.66 10.55
C GLY A 87 -16.20 21.75 11.36
N GLN A 88 -16.12 23.01 10.93
CA GLN A 88 -16.68 24.16 11.65
C GLN A 88 -18.19 24.01 11.89
N GLY A 89 -18.61 24.15 13.15
CA GLY A 89 -20.01 24.07 13.58
C GLY A 89 -20.63 22.67 13.56
N VAL A 90 -19.90 21.66 13.04
CA VAL A 90 -20.41 20.28 12.92
C VAL A 90 -20.68 19.65 14.28
N LEU A 91 -19.70 19.68 15.17
CA LEU A 91 -19.78 19.02 16.49
C LEU A 91 -20.89 19.63 17.37
N GLU A 92 -21.05 20.96 17.31
CA GLU A 92 -22.07 21.73 18.05
C GLU A 92 -23.48 21.47 17.52
N SER A 93 -23.59 21.03 16.27
CA SER A 93 -24.87 20.72 15.64
C SER A 93 -25.42 19.34 16.02
N ILE A 94 -24.56 18.42 16.47
CA ILE A 94 -24.98 17.06 16.83
C ILE A 94 -25.89 17.11 18.06
N GLY A 95 -27.11 16.56 17.92
CA GLY A 95 -28.13 16.56 18.97
C GLY A 95 -28.85 17.88 19.19
N THR A 96 -28.59 18.90 18.37
CA THR A 96 -29.18 20.25 18.51
C THR A 96 -29.84 20.72 17.20
N ASP A 97 -30.51 21.88 17.20
CA ASP A 97 -31.04 22.51 15.99
C ASP A 97 -30.05 23.44 15.29
N LYS A 98 -28.82 23.54 15.81
CA LYS A 98 -27.76 24.31 15.15
C LYS A 98 -27.46 23.75 13.77
N THR A 99 -27.21 24.65 12.83
CA THR A 99 -26.82 24.36 11.46
C THR A 99 -25.37 24.76 11.22
N TYR A 100 -24.78 24.27 10.15
CA TYR A 100 -23.44 24.62 9.67
C TYR A 100 -23.44 24.67 8.14
N SER A 101 -22.49 25.40 7.57
CA SER A 101 -22.32 25.49 6.13
C SER A 101 -21.48 24.33 5.62
N SER A 102 -21.89 23.79 4.47
CA SER A 102 -21.10 22.78 3.75
C SER A 102 -21.06 23.15 2.27
N LYS A 103 -19.85 23.24 1.70
CA LYS A 103 -19.65 23.55 0.28
C LYS A 103 -18.99 22.36 -0.41
N TYR A 104 -19.77 21.66 -1.23
CA TYR A 104 -19.31 20.51 -2.02
C TYR A 104 -18.04 20.83 -2.82
N GLY A 105 -17.04 19.92 -2.76
CA GLY A 105 -15.78 20.04 -3.50
C GLY A 105 -14.84 21.16 -3.04
N SER A 106 -15.12 21.83 -1.91
CA SER A 106 -14.28 22.93 -1.41
C SER A 106 -13.00 22.44 -0.72
N ASN A 107 -12.12 23.41 -0.45
CA ASN A 107 -10.88 23.23 0.31
C ASN A 107 -9.98 22.11 -0.21
N GLY A 108 -9.88 21.97 -1.55
CA GLY A 108 -8.99 21.00 -2.20
C GLY A 108 -9.41 19.54 -2.07
N CYS A 109 -10.56 19.24 -1.47
CA CYS A 109 -11.04 17.87 -1.29
C CYS A 109 -12.07 17.49 -2.36
N PRO A 110 -11.69 16.64 -3.36
CA PRO A 110 -12.60 16.22 -4.41
C PRO A 110 -13.60 15.16 -3.92
N ASP A 111 -14.72 15.02 -4.64
CA ASP A 111 -15.66 13.92 -4.41
C ASP A 111 -15.11 12.62 -5.03
N LYS A 112 -14.52 11.79 -4.21
CA LYS A 112 -13.96 10.50 -4.58
C LYS A 112 -14.50 9.40 -3.67
N SER A 113 -14.51 8.17 -4.17
CA SER A 113 -14.65 6.95 -3.36
C SER A 113 -13.41 6.74 -2.48
N ALA A 114 -13.45 5.79 -1.54
CA ALA A 114 -12.28 5.46 -0.71
C ALA A 114 -11.06 5.09 -1.57
N SER A 115 -11.21 4.18 -2.53
CA SER A 115 -10.12 3.80 -3.45
C SER A 115 -9.69 4.97 -4.36
N GLY A 116 -10.66 5.79 -4.81
CA GLY A 116 -10.39 6.99 -5.59
C GLY A 116 -9.64 8.06 -4.80
N MET A 117 -9.85 8.16 -3.49
CA MET A 117 -9.11 9.07 -2.60
C MET A 117 -7.64 8.62 -2.46
N PHE A 118 -7.37 7.33 -2.31
CA PHE A 118 -6.00 6.83 -2.31
C PHE A 118 -5.25 7.14 -3.61
N SER A 119 -5.90 6.88 -4.76
CA SER A 119 -5.35 7.24 -6.07
C SER A 119 -5.11 8.75 -6.20
N TYR A 120 -6.00 9.57 -5.65
CA TYR A 120 -5.85 11.03 -5.62
C TYR A 120 -4.64 11.47 -4.79
N CYS A 121 -4.44 10.91 -3.59
CA CYS A 121 -3.26 11.18 -2.76
C CYS A 121 -1.97 10.91 -3.58
N LYS A 122 -1.88 9.76 -4.21
CA LYS A 122 -0.72 9.39 -5.04
C LYS A 122 -0.52 10.35 -6.22
N SER A 123 -1.60 10.72 -6.92
CA SER A 123 -1.52 11.65 -8.08
C SER A 123 -1.08 13.07 -7.70
N LYS A 124 -1.23 13.43 -6.43
CA LYS A 124 -0.77 14.71 -5.88
C LYS A 124 0.64 14.66 -5.28
N GLY A 125 1.34 13.52 -5.44
CA GLY A 125 2.69 13.34 -4.89
C GLY A 125 2.74 13.32 -3.37
N MET A 126 1.62 12.98 -2.71
CA MET A 126 1.59 12.89 -1.25
C MET A 126 2.35 11.65 -0.77
N ASP A 127 2.97 11.74 0.41
CA ASP A 127 3.59 10.59 1.06
C ASP A 127 2.55 9.50 1.33
N TRP A 128 2.92 8.27 1.05
CA TRP A 128 2.11 7.09 1.29
C TRP A 128 3.00 5.85 1.49
N GLY A 129 2.46 4.82 2.10
CA GLY A 129 3.15 3.55 2.30
C GLY A 129 2.21 2.40 2.61
N THR A 130 2.79 1.23 2.82
CA THR A 130 2.07 0.05 3.32
C THR A 130 1.82 0.19 4.82
N ILE A 131 0.82 -0.51 5.35
CA ILE A 131 0.40 -0.32 6.75
C ILE A 131 1.50 -0.66 7.77
N ASP A 132 2.38 -1.57 7.44
CA ASP A 132 3.55 -1.95 8.25
C ASP A 132 4.60 -0.84 8.37
N THR A 133 4.56 0.15 7.47
CA THR A 133 5.40 1.35 7.49
C THR A 133 4.67 2.58 8.04
N LEU A 134 3.51 2.40 8.70
CA LEU A 134 2.71 3.51 9.22
C LEU A 134 3.52 4.34 10.23
N PRO A 135 3.81 5.61 9.91
CA PRO A 135 4.53 6.47 10.84
C PRO A 135 3.60 6.98 11.95
N GLU A 136 4.16 7.36 13.09
CA GLU A 136 3.42 7.95 14.20
C GLU A 136 3.05 9.42 13.92
N ILE A 137 2.28 9.63 12.84
CA ILE A 137 1.76 10.93 12.40
C ILE A 137 0.25 10.87 12.41
N VAL A 138 -0.41 11.62 13.28
CA VAL A 138 -1.87 11.69 13.33
C VAL A 138 -2.46 12.36 12.09
N GLY A 139 -3.71 12.03 11.78
CA GLY A 139 -4.42 12.60 10.62
C GLY A 139 -4.14 11.91 9.29
N LEU A 140 -3.26 10.88 9.26
CA LEU A 140 -3.07 10.07 8.08
C LEU A 140 -4.34 9.28 7.74
N ALA A 141 -4.65 9.17 6.45
CA ALA A 141 -5.69 8.28 5.97
C ALA A 141 -5.17 6.85 5.87
N LEU A 142 -5.94 5.89 6.38
CA LEU A 142 -5.67 4.45 6.27
C LEU A 142 -6.65 3.84 5.28
N PHE A 143 -6.16 2.97 4.39
CA PHE A 143 -6.92 2.42 3.28
C PHE A 143 -6.93 0.90 3.30
N THR A 144 -8.09 0.33 2.97
CA THR A 144 -8.26 -1.07 2.58
C THR A 144 -9.28 -1.13 1.43
N ASP A 145 -9.67 -2.31 0.96
CA ASP A 145 -10.58 -2.46 -0.17
C ASP A 145 -11.92 -1.75 0.04
N GLY A 146 -12.13 -0.67 -0.71
CA GLY A 146 -13.36 0.12 -0.67
C GLY A 146 -13.63 0.85 0.64
N HIS A 147 -12.65 0.93 1.56
CA HIS A 147 -12.82 1.54 2.86
C HIS A 147 -11.64 2.44 3.27
N ILE A 148 -11.92 3.44 4.11
CA ILE A 148 -10.95 4.41 4.62
C ILE A 148 -11.22 4.68 6.11
N GLY A 149 -10.15 4.86 6.88
CA GLY A 149 -10.15 5.38 8.23
C GLY A 149 -9.07 6.43 8.41
N TYR A 150 -8.91 6.95 9.62
CA TYR A 150 -8.01 8.07 9.90
C TYR A 150 -7.20 7.77 11.16
N TYR A 151 -5.89 7.76 11.03
CA TYR A 151 -4.96 7.48 12.13
C TYR A 151 -5.01 8.59 13.18
N VAL A 152 -5.17 8.22 14.43
CA VAL A 152 -5.30 9.18 15.54
C VAL A 152 -4.20 9.01 16.59
N GLY A 153 -3.15 8.26 16.26
CA GLY A 153 -1.98 8.03 17.11
C GLY A 153 -2.11 6.82 18.02
N GLY A 154 -0.98 6.37 18.56
CA GLY A 154 -0.90 5.29 19.55
C GLY A 154 -1.43 3.94 19.06
N GLY A 155 -1.40 3.66 17.75
CA GLY A 155 -1.92 2.44 17.16
C GLY A 155 -3.43 2.42 16.98
N TYR A 156 -4.11 3.58 17.02
CA TYR A 156 -5.56 3.70 16.86
C TYR A 156 -5.95 4.45 15.59
N ALA A 157 -7.12 4.09 15.05
CA ALA A 157 -7.78 4.80 13.96
C ALA A 157 -9.22 5.13 14.31
N VAL A 158 -9.76 6.18 13.71
CA VAL A 158 -11.19 6.46 13.69
C VAL A 158 -11.72 6.14 12.30
N GLU A 159 -12.84 5.45 12.22
CA GLU A 159 -13.49 5.07 10.97
C GLU A 159 -15.00 5.08 11.08
N TRP A 160 -15.72 5.48 10.03
CA TRP A 160 -17.14 5.19 9.88
C TRP A 160 -17.28 3.78 9.33
N ARG A 161 -17.34 2.81 10.26
CA ARG A 161 -17.14 1.38 10.00
C ARG A 161 -18.29 0.70 9.26
N GLY A 162 -19.42 1.35 9.16
CA GLY A 162 -20.62 0.80 8.53
C GLY A 162 -21.88 0.99 9.38
N PHE A 163 -23.03 0.59 8.82
CA PHE A 163 -24.36 0.84 9.41
C PHE A 163 -24.48 0.40 10.87
N ASN A 164 -23.92 -0.75 11.23
CA ASN A 164 -24.08 -1.32 12.58
C ASN A 164 -23.16 -0.65 13.62
N TYR A 165 -22.13 0.04 13.20
CA TYR A 165 -21.09 0.57 14.08
C TYR A 165 -21.10 2.10 14.17
N GLY A 166 -21.38 2.81 13.06
CA GLY A 166 -21.20 4.25 12.98
C GLY A 166 -19.72 4.65 12.99
N CYS A 167 -19.45 5.84 13.51
CA CYS A 167 -18.10 6.35 13.73
C CYS A 167 -17.54 5.74 15.03
N VAL A 168 -16.41 5.05 14.93
CA VAL A 168 -15.79 4.32 16.03
C VAL A 168 -14.27 4.47 16.01
N LYS A 169 -13.66 4.41 17.21
CA LYS A 169 -12.23 4.26 17.38
C LYS A 169 -11.89 2.77 17.38
N THR A 170 -10.92 2.35 16.58
CA THR A 170 -10.51 0.95 16.42
C THR A 170 -9.00 0.81 16.58
N VAL A 171 -8.54 -0.40 16.94
CA VAL A 171 -7.11 -0.73 16.98
C VAL A 171 -6.65 -1.05 15.57
N VAL A 172 -5.61 -0.38 15.08
CA VAL A 172 -5.09 -0.55 13.71
C VAL A 172 -4.74 -2.01 13.43
N LYS A 173 -4.06 -2.69 14.36
CA LYS A 173 -3.63 -4.09 14.24
C LYS A 173 -4.78 -5.10 14.14
N GLU A 174 -5.97 -4.73 14.59
CA GLU A 174 -7.17 -5.58 14.55
C GLU A 174 -7.99 -5.39 13.28
N ARG A 175 -7.51 -4.52 12.39
CA ARG A 175 -8.16 -4.19 11.12
C ARG A 175 -7.29 -4.62 9.94
N THR A 176 -7.92 -4.81 8.79
CA THR A 176 -7.27 -5.23 7.54
C THR A 176 -6.80 -4.04 6.71
N TRP A 177 -6.21 -3.02 7.35
CA TRP A 177 -5.63 -1.90 6.63
C TRP A 177 -4.47 -2.38 5.75
N LYS A 178 -4.32 -1.78 4.57
CA LYS A 178 -3.29 -2.12 3.59
C LYS A 178 -2.27 -1.00 3.40
N HIS A 179 -2.77 0.23 3.35
CA HIS A 179 -1.95 1.40 3.06
C HIS A 179 -2.30 2.57 3.99
N TRP A 180 -1.38 3.51 4.07
CA TRP A 180 -1.60 4.84 4.63
C TRP A 180 -1.22 5.90 3.59
N ALA A 181 -1.78 7.12 3.68
CA ALA A 181 -1.33 8.27 2.91
C ALA A 181 -1.65 9.59 3.63
N LYS A 182 -0.85 10.63 3.33
CA LYS A 182 -1.21 12.01 3.63
C LYS A 182 -2.34 12.46 2.70
N LEU A 183 -3.33 13.16 3.25
CA LEU A 183 -4.42 13.78 2.47
C LEU A 183 -3.94 15.12 1.92
N PRO A 184 -4.10 15.43 0.61
CA PRO A 184 -3.55 16.64 -0.01
C PRO A 184 -4.13 17.97 0.52
N PHE A 185 -5.23 17.90 1.25
CA PHE A 185 -5.92 19.07 1.81
C PHE A 185 -5.75 19.19 3.34
N ILE A 186 -4.82 18.40 3.92
CA ILE A 186 -4.44 18.47 5.33
C ILE A 186 -2.99 18.94 5.42
N ASP A 187 -2.73 19.92 6.26
CA ASP A 187 -1.39 20.41 6.58
C ASP A 187 -0.76 19.53 7.65
N TYR A 188 0.34 18.88 7.32
CA TYR A 188 1.13 18.04 8.23
C TYR A 188 2.31 18.81 8.82
N GLY A 189 2.44 20.13 8.59
CA GLY A 189 3.58 20.95 9.01
C GLY A 189 4.87 20.56 8.31
N ASP A 190 5.97 21.11 8.80
CA ASP A 190 7.33 20.73 8.40
C ASP A 190 7.74 19.36 8.97
N THR A 191 6.82 18.43 9.09
CA THR A 191 7.26 17.05 9.19
C THR A 191 8.07 16.82 7.94
N ALA A 192 9.41 16.85 8.07
CA ALA A 192 10.34 16.51 7.01
C ALA A 192 9.71 15.36 6.26
N SER A 193 9.53 15.50 4.93
CA SER A 193 8.85 14.51 4.12
C SER A 193 9.23 13.17 4.70
N VAL A 194 8.27 12.46 5.31
CA VAL A 194 8.56 11.13 5.80
C VAL A 194 8.85 10.43 4.50
N GLN A 195 10.13 10.43 4.15
CA GLN A 195 10.66 9.48 3.17
C GLN A 195 9.99 8.18 3.60
N PRO A 196 9.26 7.48 2.72
CA PRO A 196 8.64 6.21 3.11
C PRO A 196 9.67 5.54 3.97
N ALA A 197 9.35 5.37 5.27
CA ALA A 197 10.29 4.85 6.27
C ALA A 197 10.96 3.72 5.56
N GLU A 198 12.29 3.76 5.41
CA GLU A 198 13.04 2.88 4.51
C GLU A 198 12.25 1.60 4.39
N THR A 199 11.65 1.36 3.25
CA THR A 199 10.77 0.21 3.09
C THR A 199 11.55 -0.90 3.74
N VAL A 200 11.09 -1.46 4.86
CA VAL A 200 11.71 -2.68 5.38
C VAL A 200 11.55 -3.60 4.19
N THR A 201 12.58 -3.65 3.37
CA THR A 201 12.60 -4.41 2.13
C THR A 201 12.72 -5.83 2.63
N TYR A 202 11.56 -6.40 2.96
CA TYR A 202 11.51 -7.82 3.24
C TYR A 202 12.04 -8.50 2.00
N THR A 203 13.17 -9.15 2.13
CA THR A 203 13.66 -10.06 1.11
C THR A 203 12.65 -11.21 1.02
N LEU A 204 12.29 -11.63 -0.17
CA LEU A 204 11.40 -12.77 -0.35
C LEU A 204 11.92 -13.98 0.42
N GLY A 205 11.08 -14.60 1.23
CA GLY A 205 11.45 -15.69 2.14
C GLY A 205 11.83 -15.25 3.57
N SER A 206 11.94 -13.93 3.85
CA SER A 206 12.28 -13.46 5.20
C SER A 206 11.09 -13.47 6.17
N ARG A 207 9.87 -13.62 5.66
CA ARG A 207 8.63 -13.72 6.43
C ARG A 207 7.57 -14.58 5.74
N LEU A 208 6.59 -15.03 6.50
CA LEU A 208 5.42 -15.72 5.96
C LEU A 208 4.53 -14.72 5.20
N LEU A 209 4.29 -14.98 3.88
CA LEU A 209 3.33 -14.23 3.08
C LEU A 209 2.00 -15.00 2.98
N LYS A 210 0.90 -14.27 3.10
CA LYS A 210 -0.47 -14.79 3.02
C LYS A 210 -1.41 -13.69 2.53
N ASN A 211 -2.65 -14.02 2.27
CA ASN A 211 -3.68 -13.04 1.90
C ASN A 211 -3.68 -11.85 2.88
N GLY A 212 -3.55 -10.63 2.33
CA GLY A 212 -3.39 -9.38 3.08
C GLY A 212 -1.93 -8.97 3.33
N SER A 213 -0.91 -9.76 2.97
CA SER A 213 0.48 -9.32 2.98
C SER A 213 0.72 -8.32 1.85
N VAL A 214 1.50 -7.26 2.13
CA VAL A 214 1.84 -6.22 1.15
C VAL A 214 3.34 -5.93 1.24
N GLY A 215 4.00 -5.64 0.11
CA GLY A 215 5.41 -5.25 0.11
C GLY A 215 6.18 -5.58 -1.16
N GLY A 216 7.47 -5.22 -1.16
CA GLY A 216 8.40 -5.54 -2.25
C GLY A 216 8.63 -7.04 -2.41
N ASP A 217 8.64 -7.79 -1.31
CA ASP A 217 8.71 -9.25 -1.28
C ASP A 217 7.49 -9.91 -1.96
N VAL A 218 6.29 -9.32 -1.82
CA VAL A 218 5.10 -9.77 -2.54
C VAL A 218 5.22 -9.50 -4.04
N LYS A 219 5.76 -8.34 -4.45
CA LYS A 219 6.05 -8.06 -5.87
C LYS A 219 6.99 -9.09 -6.45
N THR A 220 8.11 -9.36 -5.76
CA THR A 220 9.07 -10.37 -6.19
C THR A 220 8.43 -11.76 -6.28
N LEU A 221 7.56 -12.13 -5.34
CA LEU A 221 6.79 -13.37 -5.41
C LEU A 221 5.89 -13.43 -6.66
N GLN A 222 5.16 -12.36 -6.94
CA GLN A 222 4.27 -12.24 -8.11
C GLN A 222 5.08 -12.34 -9.41
N GLU A 223 6.24 -11.69 -9.50
CA GLU A 223 7.15 -11.77 -10.64
C GLU A 223 7.63 -13.22 -10.88
N LEU A 224 8.10 -13.90 -9.83
CA LEU A 224 8.59 -15.28 -9.93
C LEU A 224 7.47 -16.28 -10.26
N LEU A 225 6.27 -16.11 -9.69
CA LEU A 225 5.12 -16.93 -10.07
C LEU A 225 4.73 -16.71 -11.53
N ASN A 226 4.82 -15.48 -12.04
CA ASN A 226 4.56 -15.16 -13.44
C ASN A 226 5.60 -15.81 -14.38
N GLN A 227 6.87 -15.90 -13.99
CA GLN A 227 7.89 -16.65 -14.72
C GLN A 227 7.53 -18.15 -14.82
N LEU A 228 6.80 -18.69 -13.85
CA LEU A 228 6.30 -20.06 -13.85
C LEU A 228 4.89 -20.19 -14.46
N GLY A 229 4.40 -19.15 -15.16
CA GLY A 229 3.17 -19.16 -15.94
C GLY A 229 1.94 -18.66 -15.18
N ALA A 230 2.06 -18.00 -14.02
CA ALA A 230 0.95 -17.29 -13.42
C ALA A 230 0.72 -15.95 -14.13
N ALA A 231 -0.54 -15.52 -14.27
CA ALA A 231 -0.88 -14.23 -14.88
C ALA A 231 -1.34 -13.23 -13.81
N LEU A 232 -0.41 -12.82 -12.94
CA LEU A 232 -0.67 -11.90 -11.83
C LEU A 232 -0.32 -10.46 -12.22
N ALA A 233 -1.10 -9.49 -11.71
CA ALA A 233 -0.62 -8.12 -11.62
C ALA A 233 0.51 -8.05 -10.58
N VAL A 234 1.62 -7.39 -10.92
CA VAL A 234 2.76 -7.18 -10.03
C VAL A 234 2.52 -5.88 -9.25
N ASP A 235 1.56 -5.92 -8.32
CA ASP A 235 1.11 -4.76 -7.55
C ASP A 235 1.67 -4.72 -6.12
N GLY A 236 2.26 -5.84 -5.67
CA GLY A 236 2.77 -5.99 -4.30
C GLY A 236 1.67 -6.24 -3.27
N ASP A 237 0.47 -6.59 -3.69
CA ASP A 237 -0.65 -6.98 -2.81
C ASP A 237 -0.90 -8.49 -2.93
N PHE A 238 -0.74 -9.21 -1.82
CA PHE A 238 -1.08 -10.63 -1.75
C PHE A 238 -2.60 -10.79 -1.59
N GLY A 239 -3.33 -10.53 -2.68
CA GLY A 239 -4.77 -10.71 -2.74
C GLY A 239 -5.17 -12.15 -3.06
N SER A 240 -6.49 -12.37 -3.29
CA SER A 240 -7.05 -13.69 -3.61
C SER A 240 -6.45 -14.34 -4.87
N LYS A 241 -6.07 -13.53 -5.87
CA LYS A 241 -5.41 -14.02 -7.09
C LYS A 241 -4.00 -14.55 -6.80
N THR A 242 -3.22 -13.82 -5.99
CA THR A 242 -1.89 -14.24 -5.56
C THR A 242 -1.99 -15.49 -4.68
N GLU A 243 -2.96 -15.57 -3.78
CA GLU A 243 -3.23 -16.78 -2.98
C GLU A 243 -3.54 -18.00 -3.85
N ALA A 244 -4.40 -17.83 -4.87
CA ALA A 244 -4.73 -18.90 -5.80
C ALA A 244 -3.50 -19.37 -6.60
N ALA A 245 -2.64 -18.45 -7.04
CA ALA A 245 -1.39 -18.78 -7.74
C ALA A 245 -0.41 -19.53 -6.83
N VAL A 246 -0.28 -19.12 -5.56
CA VAL A 246 0.52 -19.84 -4.56
C VAL A 246 -0.01 -21.26 -4.34
N LYS A 247 -1.33 -21.45 -4.20
CA LYS A 247 -1.94 -22.78 -4.09
C LYS A 247 -1.66 -23.65 -5.32
N ALA A 248 -1.78 -23.07 -6.51
CA ALA A 248 -1.47 -23.78 -7.76
C ALA A 248 0.01 -24.19 -7.85
N PHE A 249 0.91 -23.29 -7.44
CA PHE A 249 2.34 -23.59 -7.34
C PHE A 249 2.62 -24.70 -6.31
N GLN A 250 2.06 -24.59 -5.10
CA GLN A 250 2.20 -25.59 -4.05
C GLN A 250 1.74 -26.98 -4.51
N LYS A 251 0.63 -27.05 -5.28
CA LYS A 251 0.17 -28.29 -5.91
C LYS A 251 1.19 -28.89 -6.86
N LYS A 252 1.78 -28.06 -7.75
CA LYS A 252 2.82 -28.52 -8.70
C LYS A 252 4.08 -28.99 -7.96
N ALA A 253 4.44 -28.32 -6.87
CA ALA A 253 5.62 -28.65 -6.06
C ALA A 253 5.38 -29.80 -5.05
N GLY A 254 4.19 -30.42 -5.00
CA GLY A 254 3.88 -31.48 -4.04
C GLY A 254 3.77 -31.00 -2.59
N LEU A 255 3.55 -29.71 -2.37
CA LEU A 255 3.43 -29.11 -1.06
C LEU A 255 1.96 -29.02 -0.59
N LYS A 256 1.78 -28.78 0.71
CA LYS A 256 0.47 -28.47 1.27
C LYS A 256 -0.11 -27.20 0.63
N GLN A 257 -1.31 -27.29 0.05
CA GLN A 257 -1.98 -26.20 -0.68
C GLN A 257 -2.73 -25.26 0.27
N ASP A 258 -2.03 -24.64 1.21
CA ASP A 258 -2.65 -23.73 2.18
C ASP A 258 -2.70 -22.27 1.71
N GLY A 259 -2.08 -21.96 0.57
CA GLY A 259 -2.03 -20.61 0.00
C GLY A 259 -1.12 -19.65 0.76
N LYS A 260 -0.32 -20.15 1.70
CA LYS A 260 0.66 -19.36 2.45
C LYS A 260 2.05 -19.59 1.90
N TYR A 261 2.79 -18.54 1.67
CA TYR A 261 4.16 -18.63 1.18
C TYR A 261 5.15 -18.50 2.34
N GLY A 262 5.56 -19.62 2.91
CA GLY A 262 6.58 -19.75 3.94
C GLY A 262 7.81 -20.47 3.42
N ASP A 263 8.69 -20.90 4.32
CA ASP A 263 10.03 -21.46 4.01
C ASP A 263 9.99 -22.60 3.01
N GLN A 264 9.06 -23.54 3.13
CA GLN A 264 8.93 -24.67 2.19
C GLN A 264 8.53 -24.21 0.79
N SER A 265 7.58 -23.27 0.69
CA SER A 265 7.17 -22.69 -0.60
C SER A 265 8.28 -21.85 -1.20
N HIS A 266 9.06 -21.15 -0.37
CA HIS A 266 10.20 -20.36 -0.80
C HIS A 266 11.31 -21.26 -1.40
N ALA A 267 11.73 -22.29 -0.69
CA ALA A 267 12.76 -23.23 -1.17
C ALA A 267 12.34 -23.90 -2.50
N ALA A 268 11.08 -24.34 -2.59
CA ALA A 268 10.56 -24.96 -3.80
C ALA A 268 10.46 -23.97 -4.98
N LEU A 269 10.06 -22.71 -4.72
CA LEU A 269 9.97 -21.69 -5.77
C LEU A 269 11.35 -21.33 -6.33
N MET A 270 12.34 -21.18 -5.45
CA MET A 270 13.72 -20.89 -5.88
C MET A 270 14.29 -22.02 -6.74
N ALA A 271 14.04 -23.27 -6.36
CA ALA A 271 14.44 -24.43 -7.14
C ALA A 271 13.73 -24.47 -8.51
N ALA A 272 12.41 -24.28 -8.54
CA ALA A 272 11.62 -24.31 -9.78
C ALA A 272 12.01 -23.19 -10.77
N VAL A 273 12.37 -22.01 -10.26
CA VAL A 273 12.85 -20.90 -11.11
C VAL A 273 14.25 -21.21 -11.65
N ALA A 274 15.14 -21.78 -10.83
CA ALA A 274 16.47 -22.20 -11.29
C ALA A 274 16.39 -23.29 -12.38
N ASP A 275 15.50 -24.28 -12.21
CA ASP A 275 15.28 -25.33 -13.21
C ASP A 275 14.67 -24.77 -14.52
N ASN A 276 13.81 -23.76 -14.44
CA ASN A 276 13.22 -23.11 -15.60
C ASN A 276 14.27 -22.30 -16.39
N ASP A 277 15.21 -21.67 -15.71
CA ASP A 277 16.34 -20.98 -16.33
C ASP A 277 17.28 -21.95 -17.08
N VAL A 278 17.53 -23.14 -16.49
CA VAL A 278 18.32 -24.18 -17.14
C VAL A 278 17.58 -24.82 -18.33
N GLY A 279 16.25 -24.96 -18.26
CA GLY A 279 15.41 -25.48 -19.34
C GLY A 279 15.33 -24.58 -20.58
N GLN A 280 15.54 -23.27 -20.43
CA GLN A 280 15.61 -22.31 -21.55
C GLN A 280 16.99 -22.25 -22.20
N GLN A 281 18.05 -22.83 -21.58
CA GLN A 281 19.40 -22.86 -22.14
C GLN A 281 19.68 -24.09 -23.00
N THR A 282 18.73 -24.99 -23.25
CA THR A 282 18.87 -26.18 -24.12
C THR A 282 18.29 -26.01 -25.53
N GLN A 283 18.00 -24.79 -26.01
CA GLN A 283 17.93 -24.55 -27.44
C GLN A 283 19.34 -24.29 -27.99
N PRO A 284 19.73 -24.94 -29.11
CA PRO A 284 21.02 -24.66 -29.73
C PRO A 284 21.10 -23.16 -30.03
N GLU A 285 22.20 -22.55 -29.61
CA GLU A 285 22.52 -21.13 -29.84
C GLU A 285 22.31 -20.85 -31.33
N PRO A 286 21.49 -19.85 -31.72
CA PRO A 286 21.40 -19.46 -33.12
C PRO A 286 22.78 -18.96 -33.56
N GLU A 287 23.25 -19.47 -34.72
CA GLU A 287 24.46 -18.99 -35.35
C GLU A 287 24.54 -17.47 -35.33
N PRO A 288 25.70 -16.87 -35.03
CA PRO A 288 25.84 -15.44 -34.87
C PRO A 288 25.45 -14.71 -36.15
N GLU A 289 24.47 -13.82 -36.09
CA GLU A 289 24.13 -12.92 -37.21
C GLU A 289 25.35 -12.06 -37.56
N PRO A 290 25.76 -12.00 -38.82
CA PRO A 290 26.90 -11.20 -39.23
C PRO A 290 26.62 -9.70 -39.03
N GLY A 291 27.34 -9.08 -38.09
CA GLY A 291 27.34 -7.62 -37.88
C GLY A 291 27.09 -7.14 -36.44
N LYS A 292 26.81 -7.99 -35.48
CA LYS A 292 26.65 -7.59 -34.09
C LYS A 292 27.98 -7.75 -33.32
N PRO A 293 28.47 -6.72 -32.60
CA PRO A 293 29.72 -6.85 -31.84
C PRO A 293 29.54 -7.92 -30.72
N PRO A 294 30.61 -8.68 -30.39
CA PRO A 294 30.55 -9.72 -29.37
C PRO A 294 30.13 -9.14 -28.02
N VAL A 295 29.18 -9.81 -27.37
CA VAL A 295 28.68 -9.40 -26.04
C VAL A 295 29.75 -9.78 -25.01
N THR A 296 30.41 -8.78 -24.44
CA THR A 296 31.35 -8.96 -23.35
C THR A 296 30.61 -9.39 -22.09
N ARG A 297 31.08 -10.39 -21.38
CA ARG A 297 30.47 -10.94 -20.18
C ARG A 297 31.43 -10.84 -18.98
N VAL A 298 30.89 -10.94 -17.76
CA VAL A 298 31.65 -10.96 -16.51
C VAL A 298 31.33 -12.25 -15.79
N LYS A 299 32.35 -13.06 -15.53
CA LYS A 299 32.26 -14.31 -14.74
C LYS A 299 32.71 -14.01 -13.31
N ILE A 300 31.91 -14.44 -12.33
CA ILE A 300 32.26 -14.40 -10.92
C ILE A 300 33.32 -15.46 -10.61
N VAL A 301 34.34 -15.08 -9.83
CA VAL A 301 35.42 -15.97 -9.42
C VAL A 301 35.66 -15.79 -7.91
N CYS A 302 35.30 -16.82 -7.13
CA CYS A 302 35.58 -16.86 -5.70
C CYS A 302 35.86 -18.29 -5.25
N ASN A 303 36.86 -18.49 -4.40
CA ASN A 303 37.30 -19.81 -3.98
C ASN A 303 36.33 -20.55 -3.05
N SER A 304 35.39 -19.81 -2.45
CA SER A 304 34.28 -20.35 -1.61
C SER A 304 33.30 -19.26 -1.28
N GLY A 305 32.01 -19.63 -1.05
CA GLY A 305 30.96 -18.71 -0.64
C GLY A 305 30.31 -17.93 -1.81
N THR A 306 29.94 -16.71 -1.57
CA THR A 306 29.25 -15.85 -2.53
C THR A 306 29.87 -14.46 -2.62
N VAL A 307 29.72 -13.82 -3.78
CA VAL A 307 30.19 -12.45 -4.04
C VAL A 307 29.00 -11.49 -4.07
N ASN A 308 29.13 -10.36 -3.40
CA ASN A 308 28.08 -9.35 -3.36
C ASN A 308 28.06 -8.51 -4.65
N ILE A 309 26.91 -8.42 -5.28
CA ILE A 309 26.59 -7.41 -6.29
C ILE A 309 25.96 -6.22 -5.58
N ARG A 310 26.42 -5.01 -5.89
CA ARG A 310 26.05 -3.78 -5.17
C ARG A 310 25.42 -2.73 -6.09
N VAL A 311 24.72 -1.76 -5.52
CA VAL A 311 24.11 -0.64 -6.29
C VAL A 311 25.14 0.37 -6.81
N GLY A 312 26.39 0.30 -6.38
CA GLY A 312 27.49 1.16 -6.80
C GLY A 312 28.85 0.46 -6.73
N ASN A 313 29.85 1.09 -7.32
CA ASN A 313 31.22 0.56 -7.55
C ASN A 313 32.12 0.67 -6.31
N GLY A 314 31.66 0.22 -5.14
CA GLY A 314 32.42 0.24 -3.88
C GLY A 314 31.78 -0.61 -2.79
N THR A 315 32.55 -0.91 -1.75
CA THR A 315 32.08 -1.70 -0.59
C THR A 315 31.06 -0.98 0.29
N ASP A 316 31.03 0.34 0.22
CA ASP A 316 30.14 1.20 1.02
C ASP A 316 28.73 1.30 0.44
N TYR A 317 28.56 0.82 -0.79
CA TYR A 317 27.25 0.78 -1.42
C TYR A 317 26.43 -0.45 -1.01
N GLY A 318 25.11 -0.28 -0.90
CA GLY A 318 24.15 -1.33 -0.55
C GLY A 318 24.27 -2.55 -1.48
N ARG A 319 24.02 -3.74 -0.92
CA ARG A 319 24.01 -4.99 -1.67
C ARG A 319 22.70 -5.18 -2.41
N ILE A 320 22.74 -5.46 -3.71
CA ILE A 320 21.60 -5.91 -4.52
C ILE A 320 21.34 -7.40 -4.25
N THR A 321 22.38 -8.22 -4.43
CA THR A 321 22.30 -9.68 -4.27
C THR A 321 23.67 -10.24 -3.94
N ALA A 322 23.73 -11.53 -3.61
CA ALA A 322 24.96 -12.30 -3.49
C ALA A 322 24.89 -13.49 -4.44
N VAL A 323 25.94 -13.75 -5.17
CA VAL A 323 25.99 -14.76 -6.25
C VAL A 323 27.16 -15.72 -6.05
N ALA A 324 26.95 -16.95 -6.47
CA ALA A 324 27.96 -18.02 -6.34
C ALA A 324 29.12 -17.90 -7.35
N ASP A 325 30.18 -18.58 -7.08
CA ASP A 325 31.27 -18.78 -8.04
C ASP A 325 30.76 -19.31 -9.38
N GLY A 326 31.37 -18.85 -10.47
CA GLY A 326 31.01 -19.26 -11.83
C GLY A 326 29.81 -18.56 -12.43
N THR A 327 29.04 -17.78 -11.66
CA THR A 327 27.90 -16.99 -12.22
C THR A 327 28.38 -16.01 -13.28
N VAL A 328 27.67 -15.93 -14.40
CA VAL A 328 28.01 -15.07 -15.56
C VAL A 328 26.95 -14.03 -15.79
N PHE A 329 27.37 -12.79 -16.05
CA PHE A 329 26.51 -11.66 -16.32
C PHE A 329 26.92 -10.96 -17.64
N GLU A 330 25.99 -10.24 -18.26
CA GLU A 330 26.29 -9.29 -19.34
C GLU A 330 27.09 -8.11 -18.74
N HIS A 331 28.24 -7.81 -19.35
CA HIS A 331 29.08 -6.67 -18.94
C HIS A 331 28.51 -5.37 -19.51
N VAL A 332 28.37 -4.36 -18.66
CA VAL A 332 27.85 -3.04 -19.03
C VAL A 332 28.97 -2.01 -19.11
N ALA A 333 29.84 -1.97 -18.10
CA ALA A 333 30.96 -1.04 -18.03
C ALA A 333 32.00 -1.50 -17.00
N THR A 334 33.20 -0.92 -17.04
CA THR A 334 34.22 -1.07 -16.00
C THR A 334 34.55 0.31 -15.45
N ALA A 335 34.47 0.46 -14.14
CA ALA A 335 34.85 1.68 -13.46
C ALA A 335 36.37 1.78 -13.32
N VAL A 336 36.89 3.01 -13.18
CA VAL A 336 38.34 3.28 -13.03
C VAL A 336 38.96 2.60 -11.81
N ASN A 337 38.16 2.28 -10.79
CA ASN A 337 38.60 1.52 -9.60
C ASN A 337 38.55 0.00 -9.76
N GLY A 338 38.34 -0.50 -10.98
CA GLY A 338 38.33 -1.93 -11.29
C GLY A 338 37.04 -2.68 -10.95
N TRP A 339 35.95 -1.99 -10.63
CA TRP A 339 34.65 -2.63 -10.48
C TRP A 339 33.96 -2.79 -11.82
N HIS A 340 33.30 -3.91 -12.02
CA HIS A 340 32.53 -4.21 -13.24
C HIS A 340 31.04 -3.98 -13.01
N ALA A 341 30.43 -3.16 -13.85
CA ALA A 341 28.99 -3.00 -13.95
C ALA A 341 28.42 -4.19 -14.74
N VAL A 342 27.43 -4.85 -14.20
CA VAL A 342 26.82 -6.06 -14.76
C VAL A 342 25.30 -5.94 -14.76
N LYS A 343 24.65 -6.58 -15.73
CA LYS A 343 23.19 -6.60 -15.81
C LYS A 343 22.64 -7.67 -14.88
N VAL A 344 21.81 -7.25 -13.91
CA VAL A 344 21.19 -8.12 -12.92
C VAL A 344 19.67 -7.97 -13.06
N GLY A 345 19.04 -8.85 -13.82
CA GLY A 345 17.64 -8.69 -14.22
C GLY A 345 17.43 -7.39 -14.99
N SER A 346 16.53 -6.53 -14.54
CA SER A 346 16.22 -5.23 -15.18
C SER A 346 17.10 -4.07 -14.70
N GLN A 347 18.06 -4.29 -13.79
CA GLN A 347 18.90 -3.24 -13.21
C GLN A 347 20.40 -3.49 -13.45
N VAL A 348 21.22 -2.45 -13.27
CA VAL A 348 22.67 -2.55 -13.30
C VAL A 348 23.17 -2.68 -11.86
N GLY A 349 23.99 -3.71 -11.61
CA GLY A 349 24.71 -3.90 -10.36
C GLY A 349 26.22 -3.84 -10.57
N TRP A 350 26.96 -3.70 -9.48
CA TRP A 350 28.42 -3.59 -9.50
C TRP A 350 29.07 -4.72 -8.71
N VAL A 351 30.07 -5.35 -9.30
CA VAL A 351 30.90 -6.38 -8.67
C VAL A 351 32.37 -5.97 -8.71
N SER A 352 33.09 -6.26 -7.65
CA SER A 352 34.52 -5.97 -7.59
C SER A 352 35.29 -6.84 -8.57
N GLY A 353 36.18 -6.26 -9.39
CA GLY A 353 37.08 -6.97 -10.26
C GLY A 353 38.04 -7.93 -9.54
N LYS A 354 38.15 -7.80 -8.20
CA LYS A 354 38.90 -8.81 -7.39
C LYS A 354 38.20 -10.17 -7.38
N TYR A 355 36.90 -10.21 -7.62
CA TYR A 355 36.05 -11.40 -7.57
C TYR A 355 35.30 -11.64 -8.87
N SER A 356 35.77 -11.05 -9.97
CA SER A 356 35.13 -11.22 -11.26
C SER A 356 36.11 -10.96 -12.42
N ASN A 357 35.97 -11.74 -13.49
CA ASN A 357 36.79 -11.64 -14.72
C ASN A 357 35.89 -11.32 -15.91
N ILE A 358 36.36 -10.44 -16.80
CA ILE A 358 35.74 -10.23 -18.10
C ILE A 358 36.06 -11.43 -18.98
N ILE A 359 35.01 -11.99 -19.61
CA ILE A 359 35.13 -13.06 -20.61
C ILE A 359 34.41 -12.59 -21.90
N THR A 360 34.92 -12.98 -23.04
CA THR A 360 34.37 -12.73 -24.40
C THR A 360 33.69 -13.96 -24.92
#